data_62ac781eb027a7bd8ca0ff7e6ce8f4ed
#
_entry.id   62ac781eb027a7bd8ca0ff7e6ce8f4ed
#
_cell.length_a   1.000
_cell.length_b   1.000
_cell.length_c   1.000
_cell.angle_alpha   90.00
_cell.angle_beta   90.00
_cell.angle_gamma   90.00
#
_symmetry.space_group_name_H-M   'P 1'
#
loop_
_entity.id
_entity.type
_entity.pdbx_description
1 polymer ?
#
loop_
_entity_poly.entity_id
_entity_poly.type
_entity_poly.pdbx_seq_one_letter_code
_entity_poly.pdbx_strand_id
1 'polypeptide(L)'
;MHIRYLTEKNRGEIMKIGEFAKACGTKISVLRHYDSQGLLKPVFIDRFTEYRYYDESQVAVFKRISELKAVGFTLAQIRTMLYSDEHTDDIFSARRAALEKQLHDLDRLRENGGTIMKQNFKPLIEDTNIPFVNDERVIGKWQVEGGTGTLGDWNKTVYFLPGGEFYWCYGWSKGKLIYDDGVSRFVNDYRLEERSGELYMIVSCKSQDYPETGETTAIALRKLDSVHYTRDQISKKDDINKPFRDDRSVIGKWKAFCYFMPSELKRQDFIPFENPPKGSYNYLSEPYFKEIEFFEGGHVRAVYGDEVIEGDGKHTWTKGFWLRKWNSTACAYEIKEFGGKEYLIIEWKSGDYRFGGRESDYYVMVKD
;
A
#
# COMPACT_ATOMS: atom_id res chain seq x y z
N MET A 1 10.88 39.23 -34.97
CA MET A 1 9.99 39.66 -36.06
C MET A 1 9.13 38.52 -36.64
N HIS A 2 9.08 37.32 -35.99
CA HIS A 2 8.35 36.13 -36.47
C HIS A 2 7.01 35.86 -35.76
N ILE A 3 6.70 36.57 -34.70
CA ILE A 3 5.43 36.38 -33.95
C ILE A 3 4.23 37.08 -34.63
N ARG A 4 4.48 38.03 -35.51
CA ARG A 4 3.43 38.83 -36.18
C ARG A 4 2.72 38.15 -37.37
N TYR A 5 3.22 37.04 -37.86
CA TYR A 5 2.64 36.35 -39.04
C TYR A 5 1.56 35.31 -38.71
N LEU A 6 1.28 35.08 -37.42
CA LEU A 6 0.30 34.08 -36.95
C LEU A 6 -1.04 34.69 -36.52
N THR A 7 -1.25 35.99 -36.67
CA THR A 7 -2.37 36.73 -36.09
C THR A 7 -3.56 36.98 -37.01
N GLU A 8 -3.58 36.42 -38.20
CA GLU A 8 -4.73 36.61 -39.11
C GLU A 8 -5.37 35.28 -39.51
N LYS A 9 -6.21 34.70 -38.64
CA LYS A 9 -7.45 33.95 -38.85
C LYS A 9 -7.78 33.14 -37.61
N ASN A 10 -8.77 33.59 -36.79
CA ASN A 10 -9.45 32.83 -35.76
C ASN A 10 -8.56 32.00 -34.79
N ARG A 11 -7.50 32.59 -34.21
CA ARG A 11 -6.71 31.95 -33.16
C ARG A 11 -6.94 32.68 -31.86
N GLY A 12 -7.27 31.90 -30.79
CA GLY A 12 -7.33 32.40 -29.43
C GLY A 12 -5.99 32.96 -28.94
N GLU A 13 -5.95 33.49 -27.76
CA GLU A 13 -4.75 34.02 -27.12
C GLU A 13 -3.69 32.90 -26.95
N ILE A 14 -2.43 33.23 -27.38
CA ILE A 14 -1.31 32.27 -27.25
C ILE A 14 -0.67 32.40 -25.88
N MET A 15 -0.62 31.32 -25.13
CA MET A 15 -0.10 31.23 -23.77
C MET A 15 1.21 30.43 -23.72
N LYS A 16 2.16 30.87 -22.88
CA LYS A 16 3.30 30.05 -22.51
C LYS A 16 2.84 28.82 -21.72
N ILE A 17 3.63 27.74 -21.77
CA ILE A 17 3.30 26.46 -21.07
C ILE A 17 2.90 26.64 -19.60
N GLY A 18 3.51 27.61 -18.89
CA GLY A 18 3.16 27.89 -17.48
C GLY A 18 1.80 28.52 -17.32
N GLU A 19 1.44 29.45 -18.22
CA GLU A 19 0.13 30.12 -18.24
C GLU A 19 -0.96 29.12 -18.66
N PHE A 20 -0.67 28.30 -19.65
CA PHE A 20 -1.57 27.24 -20.10
C PHE A 20 -1.77 26.16 -19.02
N ALA A 21 -0.71 25.78 -18.29
CA ALA A 21 -0.82 24.86 -17.18
C ALA A 21 -1.74 25.40 -16.08
N LYS A 22 -1.63 26.70 -15.78
CA LYS A 22 -2.51 27.38 -14.82
C LYS A 22 -3.95 27.43 -15.31
N ALA A 23 -4.18 27.76 -16.59
CA ALA A 23 -5.51 27.77 -17.21
C ALA A 23 -6.18 26.39 -17.20
N CYS A 24 -5.38 25.33 -17.37
CA CYS A 24 -5.85 23.94 -17.32
C CYS A 24 -5.93 23.32 -15.90
N GLY A 25 -5.48 24.05 -14.87
CA GLY A 25 -5.42 23.50 -13.49
C GLY A 25 -4.47 22.31 -13.35
N THR A 26 -3.35 22.30 -14.10
CA THR A 26 -2.46 21.14 -14.16
C THR A 26 -0.98 21.54 -13.99
N LYS A 27 -0.11 20.53 -13.88
CA LYS A 27 1.35 20.73 -13.79
C LYS A 27 1.99 20.78 -15.19
N ILE A 28 3.06 21.57 -15.34
CA ILE A 28 3.84 21.66 -16.59
C ILE A 28 4.36 20.26 -17.01
N SER A 29 4.70 19.39 -16.06
CA SER A 29 5.17 18.04 -16.35
C SER A 29 4.12 17.19 -17.07
N VAL A 30 2.84 17.37 -16.75
CA VAL A 30 1.73 16.69 -17.44
C VAL A 30 1.62 17.15 -18.89
N LEU A 31 1.74 18.44 -19.14
CA LEU A 31 1.71 18.99 -20.50
C LEU A 31 2.89 18.51 -21.35
N ARG A 32 4.09 18.46 -20.78
CA ARG A 32 5.27 17.89 -21.44
C ARG A 32 5.10 16.41 -21.74
N HIS A 33 4.47 15.66 -20.82
CA HIS A 33 4.15 14.27 -21.06
C HIS A 33 3.12 14.10 -22.17
N TYR A 34 2.08 14.92 -22.23
CA TYR A 34 1.10 14.86 -23.32
C TYR A 34 1.69 15.27 -24.67
N ASP A 35 2.62 16.23 -24.70
CA ASP A 35 3.38 16.58 -25.89
C ASP A 35 4.24 15.39 -26.37
N SER A 36 5.00 14.76 -25.46
CA SER A 36 5.85 13.60 -25.80
C SER A 36 5.04 12.38 -26.28
N GLN A 37 3.81 12.20 -25.77
CA GLN A 37 2.88 11.15 -26.22
C GLN A 37 2.10 11.54 -27.50
N GLY A 38 2.31 12.73 -28.03
CA GLY A 38 1.58 13.23 -29.20
C GLY A 38 0.09 13.45 -28.93
N LEU A 39 -0.30 13.59 -27.66
CA LEU A 39 -1.69 13.73 -27.23
C LEU A 39 -2.16 15.19 -27.22
N LEU A 40 -1.29 16.12 -26.83
CA LEU A 40 -1.54 17.55 -26.87
C LEU A 40 -0.24 18.28 -27.20
N LYS A 41 -0.05 18.63 -28.46
CA LYS A 41 1.15 19.29 -28.93
C LYS A 41 1.03 20.81 -28.81
N PRO A 42 2.12 21.53 -28.44
CA PRO A 42 2.14 22.99 -28.51
C PRO A 42 1.92 23.46 -29.94
N VAL A 43 1.24 24.59 -30.14
CA VAL A 43 1.08 25.21 -31.44
C VAL A 43 2.37 25.80 -31.98
N PHE A 44 3.29 26.16 -31.06
CA PHE A 44 4.58 26.71 -31.40
C PHE A 44 5.63 26.35 -30.32
N ILE A 45 6.85 26.05 -30.77
CA ILE A 45 8.03 25.92 -29.93
C ILE A 45 9.05 26.93 -30.42
N ASP A 46 9.47 27.82 -29.54
CA ASP A 46 10.50 28.81 -29.84
C ASP A 46 11.85 28.11 -30.06
N ARG A 47 12.48 28.31 -31.22
CA ARG A 47 13.71 27.61 -31.60
C ARG A 47 14.96 28.03 -30.81
N PHE A 48 14.91 29.20 -30.15
CA PHE A 48 16.05 29.75 -29.42
C PHE A 48 15.93 29.47 -27.91
N THR A 49 14.71 29.52 -27.37
CA THR A 49 14.45 29.40 -25.94
C THR A 49 13.86 28.03 -25.58
N GLU A 50 13.48 27.24 -26.58
CA GLU A 50 12.75 25.96 -26.44
C GLU A 50 11.43 26.07 -25.66
N TYR A 51 10.92 27.32 -25.48
CA TYR A 51 9.65 27.54 -24.83
C TYR A 51 8.49 27.05 -25.70
N ARG A 52 7.56 26.32 -25.04
CA ARG A 52 6.32 25.79 -25.63
C ARG A 52 5.19 26.80 -25.46
N TYR A 53 4.44 26.99 -26.51
CA TYR A 53 3.28 27.86 -26.54
C TYR A 53 2.04 27.08 -26.98
N TYR A 54 0.95 27.36 -26.32
CA TYR A 54 -0.36 26.72 -26.54
C TYR A 54 -1.40 27.76 -26.88
N ASP A 55 -2.39 27.37 -27.67
CA ASP A 55 -3.55 28.19 -28.02
C ASP A 55 -4.66 28.03 -26.98
N GLU A 56 -5.43 29.08 -26.69
CA GLU A 56 -6.53 29.06 -25.74
C GLU A 56 -7.55 27.93 -26.06
N SER A 57 -7.83 27.67 -27.34
CA SER A 57 -8.75 26.62 -27.77
C SER A 57 -8.28 25.21 -27.32
N GLN A 58 -6.98 25.04 -27.07
CA GLN A 58 -6.42 23.77 -26.58
C GLN A 58 -6.79 23.48 -25.12
N VAL A 59 -7.31 24.47 -24.37
CA VAL A 59 -7.84 24.25 -23.01
C VAL A 59 -9.04 23.27 -23.07
N ALA A 60 -9.91 23.42 -24.07
CA ALA A 60 -11.02 22.50 -24.28
C ALA A 60 -10.54 21.08 -24.63
N VAL A 61 -9.47 20.97 -25.43
CA VAL A 61 -8.85 19.66 -25.73
C VAL A 61 -8.27 19.02 -24.48
N PHE A 62 -7.55 19.79 -23.67
CA PHE A 62 -7.01 19.31 -22.39
C PHE A 62 -8.14 18.82 -21.47
N LYS A 63 -9.23 19.59 -21.35
CA LYS A 63 -10.38 19.20 -20.55
C LYS A 63 -10.98 17.88 -21.07
N ARG A 64 -11.14 17.74 -22.38
CA ARG A 64 -11.63 16.49 -23.00
C ARG A 64 -10.73 15.29 -22.71
N ILE A 65 -9.40 15.46 -22.77
CA ILE A 65 -8.44 14.44 -22.40
C ILE A 65 -8.65 14.03 -20.94
N SER A 66 -8.83 15.00 -20.04
CA SER A 66 -9.03 14.76 -18.60
C SER A 66 -10.32 13.99 -18.33
N GLU A 67 -11.41 14.36 -18.99
CA GLU A 67 -12.71 13.66 -18.90
C GLU A 67 -12.60 12.18 -19.34
N LEU A 68 -11.99 11.95 -20.52
CA LEU A 68 -11.81 10.60 -21.04
C LEU A 68 -10.89 9.76 -20.14
N LYS A 69 -9.85 10.38 -19.58
CA LYS A 69 -8.96 9.72 -18.64
C LYS A 69 -9.67 9.35 -17.33
N ALA A 70 -10.52 10.23 -16.81
CA ALA A 70 -11.33 9.98 -15.61
C ALA A 70 -12.27 8.77 -15.76
N VAL A 71 -12.77 8.54 -16.98
CA VAL A 71 -13.59 7.34 -17.30
C VAL A 71 -12.73 6.09 -17.54
N GLY A 72 -11.38 6.21 -17.52
CA GLY A 72 -10.46 5.09 -17.57
C GLY A 72 -10.00 4.69 -18.98
N PHE A 73 -10.08 5.59 -19.96
CA PHE A 73 -9.43 5.35 -21.24
C PHE A 73 -7.90 5.52 -21.15
N THR A 74 -7.18 4.70 -21.89
CA THR A 74 -5.73 4.82 -22.02
C THR A 74 -5.35 6.04 -22.89
N LEU A 75 -4.14 6.58 -22.73
CA LEU A 75 -3.67 7.72 -23.55
C LEU A 75 -3.66 7.37 -25.05
N ALA A 76 -3.38 6.13 -25.41
CA ALA A 76 -3.44 5.67 -26.79
C ALA A 76 -4.86 5.72 -27.36
N GLN A 77 -5.85 5.23 -26.60
CA GLN A 77 -7.27 5.30 -26.98
C GLN A 77 -7.73 6.75 -27.09
N ILE A 78 -7.38 7.61 -26.12
CA ILE A 78 -7.73 9.03 -26.15
C ILE A 78 -7.13 9.70 -27.37
N ARG A 79 -5.87 9.40 -27.74
CA ARG A 79 -5.25 9.92 -28.95
C ARG A 79 -5.99 9.51 -30.21
N THR A 80 -6.39 8.24 -30.32
CA THR A 80 -7.21 7.78 -31.45
C THR A 80 -8.52 8.55 -31.54
N MET A 81 -9.25 8.70 -30.43
CA MET A 81 -10.53 9.43 -30.39
C MET A 81 -10.41 10.93 -30.67
N LEU A 82 -9.25 11.55 -30.44
CA LEU A 82 -9.03 12.98 -30.70
C LEU A 82 -8.59 13.28 -32.13
N TYR A 83 -7.94 12.34 -32.80
CA TYR A 83 -7.28 12.59 -34.09
C TYR A 83 -7.68 11.61 -35.20
N SER A 84 -8.58 10.66 -34.92
CA SER A 84 -9.15 9.74 -35.91
C SER A 84 -10.62 9.49 -35.56
N ASP A 85 -11.50 9.66 -36.53
CA ASP A 85 -12.90 9.31 -36.38
C ASP A 85 -13.13 7.78 -36.52
N GLU A 86 -12.14 7.08 -37.07
CA GLU A 86 -12.18 5.63 -37.19
C GLU A 86 -12.09 4.97 -35.83
N HIS A 87 -12.98 4.02 -35.55
CA HIS A 87 -13.02 3.20 -34.31
C HIS A 87 -13.37 3.93 -33.01
N THR A 88 -13.76 5.22 -33.03
CA THR A 88 -14.17 5.93 -31.81
C THR A 88 -15.35 5.24 -31.13
N ASP A 89 -16.39 4.87 -31.89
CA ASP A 89 -17.55 4.17 -31.37
C ASP A 89 -17.22 2.77 -30.85
N ASP A 90 -16.29 2.06 -31.49
CA ASP A 90 -15.83 0.75 -31.04
C ASP A 90 -15.11 0.86 -29.68
N ILE A 91 -14.25 1.90 -29.53
CA ILE A 91 -13.52 2.16 -28.28
C ILE A 91 -14.50 2.48 -27.13
N PHE A 92 -15.53 3.31 -27.39
CA PHE A 92 -16.56 3.61 -26.40
C PHE A 92 -17.39 2.37 -26.07
N SER A 93 -17.81 1.60 -27.07
CA SER A 93 -18.60 0.39 -26.91
C SER A 93 -17.85 -0.67 -26.11
N ALA A 94 -16.56 -0.88 -26.40
CA ALA A 94 -15.71 -1.79 -25.66
C ALA A 94 -15.54 -1.35 -24.18
N ARG A 95 -15.37 -0.05 -23.93
CA ARG A 95 -15.25 0.49 -22.56
C ARG A 95 -16.56 0.36 -21.81
N ARG A 96 -17.68 0.65 -22.46
CA ARG A 96 -19.01 0.48 -21.90
C ARG A 96 -19.26 -0.97 -21.51
N ALA A 97 -19.00 -1.93 -22.41
CA ALA A 97 -19.14 -3.35 -22.14
C ALA A 97 -18.26 -3.81 -20.95
N ALA A 98 -17.02 -3.28 -20.84
CA ALA A 98 -16.15 -3.57 -19.72
C ALA A 98 -16.71 -3.04 -18.39
N LEU A 99 -17.28 -1.83 -18.39
CA LEU A 99 -17.92 -1.24 -17.21
C LEU A 99 -19.22 -1.96 -16.84
N GLU A 100 -20.05 -2.33 -17.82
CA GLU A 100 -21.27 -3.12 -17.60
C GLU A 100 -20.93 -4.50 -17.02
N LYS A 101 -19.86 -5.14 -17.51
CA LYS A 101 -19.36 -6.39 -16.92
C LYS A 101 -18.89 -6.19 -15.48
N GLN A 102 -18.13 -5.13 -15.21
CA GLN A 102 -17.68 -4.82 -13.84
C GLN A 102 -18.88 -4.56 -12.91
N LEU A 103 -19.88 -3.84 -13.39
CA LEU A 103 -21.13 -3.59 -12.65
C LEU A 103 -21.87 -4.90 -12.37
N HIS A 104 -22.04 -5.75 -13.39
CA HIS A 104 -22.67 -7.07 -13.24
C HIS A 104 -21.90 -7.96 -12.25
N ASP A 105 -20.56 -7.96 -12.31
CA ASP A 105 -19.72 -8.70 -11.37
C ASP A 105 -19.88 -8.15 -9.95
N LEU A 106 -20.00 -6.82 -9.78
CA LEU A 106 -20.29 -6.18 -8.48
C LEU A 106 -21.69 -6.57 -7.97
N ASP A 107 -22.72 -6.54 -8.83
CA ASP A 107 -24.07 -6.92 -8.45
C ASP A 107 -24.15 -8.40 -8.07
N ARG A 108 -23.50 -9.26 -8.85
CA ARG A 108 -23.37 -10.69 -8.52
C ARG A 108 -22.65 -10.89 -7.19
N LEU A 109 -21.59 -10.15 -6.92
CA LEU A 109 -20.88 -10.19 -5.64
C LEU A 109 -21.76 -9.67 -4.50
N ARG A 110 -22.58 -8.66 -4.75
CA ARG A 110 -23.55 -8.14 -3.77
C ARG A 110 -24.68 -9.14 -3.48
N GLU A 111 -25.22 -9.77 -4.50
CA GLU A 111 -26.27 -10.78 -4.37
C GLU A 111 -25.77 -12.06 -3.72
N ASN A 112 -24.58 -12.51 -4.12
CA ASN A 112 -23.89 -13.62 -3.46
C ASN A 112 -23.30 -13.22 -2.11
N GLY A 113 -23.05 -11.93 -1.87
CA GLY A 113 -22.53 -11.38 -0.63
C GLY A 113 -23.48 -11.45 0.55
N GLY A 114 -24.78 -11.75 0.31
CA GLY A 114 -25.70 -12.18 1.36
C GLY A 114 -25.40 -13.60 1.86
N THR A 115 -24.70 -14.37 1.04
CA THR A 115 -24.26 -15.75 1.34
C THR A 115 -22.73 -15.91 1.31
N ILE A 116 -21.96 -14.86 0.91
CA ILE A 116 -20.56 -14.82 1.34
C ILE A 116 -20.65 -14.61 2.83
N MET A 117 -20.69 -15.75 3.48
CA MET A 117 -20.57 -15.95 4.90
C MET A 117 -19.86 -14.73 5.50
N LYS A 118 -20.47 -14.14 6.49
CA LYS A 118 -19.74 -13.96 7.71
C LYS A 118 -19.04 -15.32 7.90
N GLN A 119 -17.89 -15.53 7.27
CA GLN A 119 -16.95 -16.47 7.77
C GLN A 119 -16.72 -15.93 9.16
N ASN A 120 -17.38 -16.56 10.10
CA ASN A 120 -17.03 -16.41 11.49
C ASN A 120 -15.57 -16.84 11.48
N PHE A 121 -14.66 -15.84 11.40
CA PHE A 121 -13.25 -16.08 11.59
C PHE A 121 -13.17 -16.76 12.95
N LYS A 122 -13.07 -18.08 12.91
CA LYS A 122 -12.91 -18.88 14.10
C LYS A 122 -11.41 -18.94 14.32
N PRO A 123 -10.89 -18.22 15.31
CA PRO A 123 -9.47 -18.24 15.56
C PRO A 123 -9.03 -19.68 15.80
N LEU A 124 -7.94 -20.08 15.18
CA LEU A 124 -7.34 -21.38 15.43
C LEU A 124 -6.62 -21.30 16.78
N ILE A 125 -7.13 -22.00 17.78
CA ILE A 125 -6.60 -22.01 19.13
C ILE A 125 -6.11 -23.42 19.46
N GLU A 126 -4.79 -23.60 19.46
CA GLU A 126 -4.12 -24.83 19.88
C GLU A 126 -3.27 -24.57 21.14
N ASP A 127 -2.83 -25.63 21.79
CA ASP A 127 -1.81 -25.51 22.84
C ASP A 127 -0.46 -25.19 22.19
N THR A 128 0.04 -24.00 22.46
CA THR A 128 1.33 -23.50 21.99
C THR A 128 2.43 -23.59 23.02
N ASN A 129 2.15 -24.19 24.19
CA ASN A 129 3.12 -24.38 25.25
C ASN A 129 4.08 -25.54 24.94
N ILE A 130 4.83 -25.37 23.87
CA ILE A 130 5.83 -26.34 23.37
C ILE A 130 7.17 -26.07 24.04
N PRO A 131 7.76 -27.04 24.78
CA PRO A 131 9.11 -26.88 25.32
C PRO A 131 10.11 -26.61 24.20
N PHE A 132 11.00 -25.64 24.42
CA PHE A 132 12.05 -25.35 23.44
C PHE A 132 13.06 -26.51 23.39
N VAL A 133 13.24 -27.07 22.21
CA VAL A 133 14.29 -28.03 21.87
C VAL A 133 15.12 -27.45 20.74
N ASN A 134 16.41 -27.22 20.99
CA ASN A 134 17.31 -26.67 19.99
C ASN A 134 17.58 -27.61 18.83
N ASP A 135 17.77 -27.06 17.63
CA ASP A 135 18.35 -27.72 16.46
C ASP A 135 19.23 -26.69 15.74
N GLU A 136 20.56 -26.84 15.94
CA GLU A 136 21.56 -25.91 15.37
C GLU A 136 21.44 -25.74 13.84
N ARG A 137 20.89 -26.73 13.13
CA ARG A 137 20.67 -26.64 11.68
C ARG A 137 19.61 -25.61 11.32
N VAL A 138 18.73 -25.26 12.25
CA VAL A 138 17.65 -24.29 12.04
C VAL A 138 18.13 -22.88 12.18
N ILE A 139 19.03 -22.61 13.13
CA ILE A 139 19.51 -21.25 13.43
C ILE A 139 20.18 -20.60 12.23
N GLY A 140 19.80 -19.34 11.95
CA GLY A 140 20.36 -18.55 10.87
C GLY A 140 19.31 -17.93 9.96
N LYS A 141 19.75 -17.55 8.78
CA LYS A 141 18.94 -16.85 7.77
C LYS A 141 18.43 -17.81 6.72
N TRP A 142 17.17 -17.67 6.34
CA TRP A 142 16.49 -18.51 5.38
C TRP A 142 15.75 -17.68 4.34
N GLN A 143 15.69 -18.18 3.11
CA GLN A 143 14.96 -17.62 1.98
C GLN A 143 13.67 -18.42 1.77
N VAL A 144 12.53 -17.73 1.71
CA VAL A 144 11.26 -18.35 1.30
C VAL A 144 11.29 -18.53 -0.22
N GLU A 145 11.13 -19.77 -0.71
CA GLU A 145 11.25 -20.09 -2.14
C GLU A 145 9.94 -20.41 -2.82
N GLY A 146 8.85 -20.54 -2.07
CA GLY A 146 7.54 -20.79 -2.66
C GLY A 146 6.57 -21.42 -1.68
N GLY A 147 5.32 -21.37 -2.05
CA GLY A 147 4.18 -21.85 -1.28
C GLY A 147 3.10 -20.78 -1.21
N THR A 148 1.88 -21.20 -0.95
CA THR A 148 0.75 -20.32 -0.65
C THR A 148 0.55 -20.30 0.85
N GLY A 149 0.28 -19.13 1.43
CA GLY A 149 0.00 -18.96 2.85
C GLY A 149 0.82 -17.87 3.52
N THR A 150 0.56 -17.60 4.79
CA THR A 150 1.04 -16.45 5.57
C THR A 150 2.56 -16.23 5.57
N LEU A 151 3.37 -17.27 5.40
CA LEU A 151 4.83 -17.14 5.27
C LEU A 151 5.30 -16.91 3.83
N GLY A 152 4.56 -17.43 2.83
CA GLY A 152 4.99 -17.42 1.43
C GLY A 152 4.75 -16.11 0.71
N ASP A 153 3.67 -15.41 1.03
CA ASP A 153 3.25 -14.22 0.28
C ASP A 153 3.96 -12.94 0.74
N TRP A 154 4.56 -12.93 1.94
CA TRP A 154 4.89 -11.70 2.65
C TRP A 154 6.36 -11.51 2.97
N ASN A 155 7.12 -12.60 3.12
CA ASN A 155 8.52 -12.52 3.53
C ASN A 155 9.43 -13.29 2.60
N LYS A 156 10.33 -12.57 1.94
CA LYS A 156 11.37 -13.19 1.12
C LYS A 156 12.50 -13.79 1.95
N THR A 157 12.69 -13.30 3.18
CA THR A 157 13.78 -13.70 4.06
C THR A 157 13.31 -13.74 5.51
N VAL A 158 13.63 -14.80 6.23
CA VAL A 158 13.30 -14.99 7.64
C VAL A 158 14.53 -15.41 8.45
N TYR A 159 14.49 -15.18 9.76
CA TYR A 159 15.60 -15.46 10.67
C TYR A 159 15.11 -16.33 11.82
N PHE A 160 15.79 -17.43 12.05
CA PHE A 160 15.60 -18.28 13.21
C PHE A 160 16.70 -17.95 14.23
N LEU A 161 16.32 -17.46 15.40
CA LEU A 161 17.24 -17.00 16.42
C LEU A 161 17.50 -18.09 17.46
N PRO A 162 18.67 -18.07 18.11
CA PRO A 162 18.92 -18.91 19.27
C PRO A 162 17.85 -18.69 20.34
N GLY A 163 17.45 -19.75 21.05
CA GLY A 163 16.46 -19.65 22.12
C GLY A 163 15.02 -19.78 21.67
N GLY A 164 14.76 -20.10 20.40
CA GLY A 164 13.41 -20.42 19.90
C GLY A 164 12.63 -19.23 19.38
N GLU A 165 13.21 -18.07 19.27
CA GLU A 165 12.58 -16.93 18.63
C GLU A 165 12.67 -17.03 17.10
N PHE A 166 11.54 -16.82 16.46
CA PHE A 166 11.43 -16.75 15.01
C PHE A 166 10.46 -15.64 14.67
N TYR A 167 10.92 -14.62 13.95
CA TYR A 167 10.05 -13.55 13.56
C TYR A 167 9.31 -12.88 14.75
N TRP A 168 8.43 -11.94 14.52
CA TRP A 168 7.80 -11.09 15.55
C TRP A 168 6.85 -11.82 16.53
N CYS A 169 5.93 -12.63 16.00
CA CYS A 169 4.94 -13.37 16.79
C CYS A 169 5.08 -14.89 16.64
N TYR A 170 6.25 -15.33 16.16
CA TYR A 170 6.53 -16.73 15.97
C TYR A 170 7.64 -17.19 16.91
N GLY A 171 7.45 -18.39 17.41
CA GLY A 171 8.48 -19.17 18.06
C GLY A 171 8.84 -20.39 17.21
N TRP A 172 9.96 -21.03 17.53
CA TRP A 172 10.31 -22.31 16.97
C TRP A 172 10.89 -23.27 18.01
N SER A 173 10.71 -24.54 17.78
CA SER A 173 11.36 -25.63 18.49
C SER A 173 11.65 -26.71 17.44
N LYS A 174 12.51 -27.67 17.76
CA LYS A 174 12.83 -28.75 16.82
C LYS A 174 11.57 -29.40 16.24
N GLY A 175 11.41 -29.31 14.92
CA GLY A 175 10.27 -29.85 14.16
C GLY A 175 8.97 -29.01 14.25
N LYS A 176 8.95 -27.88 14.96
CA LYS A 176 7.76 -27.08 15.21
C LYS A 176 7.98 -25.60 14.96
N LEU A 177 7.02 -24.93 14.30
CA LEU A 177 6.87 -23.48 14.25
C LEU A 177 5.63 -23.10 15.04
N ILE A 178 5.78 -22.18 15.98
CA ILE A 178 4.76 -21.78 16.93
C ILE A 178 4.27 -20.39 16.53
N TYR A 179 2.99 -20.27 16.28
CA TYR A 179 2.34 -19.00 15.96
C TYR A 179 1.45 -18.54 17.13
N ASP A 180 1.59 -17.30 17.56
CA ASP A 180 0.73 -16.66 18.52
C ASP A 180 0.69 -15.15 18.25
N ASP A 181 -0.40 -14.66 17.71
CA ASP A 181 -0.61 -13.22 17.45
C ASP A 181 -1.60 -12.57 18.44
N GLY A 182 -1.96 -13.32 19.50
CA GLY A 182 -2.94 -12.92 20.50
C GLY A 182 -4.40 -13.20 20.09
N VAL A 183 -4.67 -13.48 18.83
CA VAL A 183 -6.00 -13.85 18.29
C VAL A 183 -6.03 -15.34 17.95
N SER A 184 -5.05 -15.80 17.19
CA SER A 184 -4.87 -17.21 16.84
C SER A 184 -3.57 -17.73 17.42
N ARG A 185 -3.59 -18.99 17.88
CA ARG A 185 -2.43 -19.73 18.37
C ARG A 185 -2.44 -21.11 17.78
N PHE A 186 -1.39 -21.50 17.10
CA PHE A 186 -1.27 -22.83 16.50
C PHE A 186 0.16 -23.22 16.24
N VAL A 187 0.37 -24.51 15.99
CA VAL A 187 1.68 -25.09 15.75
C VAL A 187 1.69 -25.71 14.35
N ASN A 188 2.63 -25.28 13.52
CA ASN A 188 2.92 -25.92 12.25
C ASN A 188 4.09 -26.88 12.39
N ASP A 189 4.01 -28.03 11.73
CA ASP A 189 5.12 -28.96 11.66
C ASP A 189 6.09 -28.53 10.55
N TYR A 190 7.39 -28.77 10.77
CA TYR A 190 8.37 -28.68 9.72
C TYR A 190 9.31 -29.90 9.73
N ARG A 191 9.90 -30.18 8.58
CA ARG A 191 10.99 -31.13 8.42
C ARG A 191 12.14 -30.50 7.65
N LEU A 192 13.34 -30.99 7.90
CA LEU A 192 14.54 -30.56 7.18
C LEU A 192 14.87 -31.59 6.10
N GLU A 193 15.21 -31.10 4.92
CA GLU A 193 15.61 -31.90 3.77
C GLU A 193 16.90 -31.35 3.16
N GLU A 194 17.84 -32.21 2.81
CA GLU A 194 19.00 -31.84 1.99
C GLU A 194 18.69 -32.11 0.52
N ARG A 195 18.87 -31.10 -0.34
CA ARG A 195 18.68 -31.18 -1.77
C ARG A 195 19.90 -30.57 -2.46
N SER A 196 20.62 -31.35 -3.25
CA SER A 196 21.80 -30.86 -4.00
C SER A 196 22.84 -30.12 -3.15
N GLY A 197 23.02 -30.53 -1.88
CA GLY A 197 23.95 -29.91 -0.95
C GLY A 197 23.45 -28.64 -0.25
N GLU A 198 22.20 -28.26 -0.49
CA GLU A 198 21.54 -27.17 0.21
C GLU A 198 20.51 -27.71 1.21
N LEU A 199 20.35 -27.02 2.33
CA LEU A 199 19.38 -27.40 3.38
C LEU A 199 18.06 -26.63 3.18
N TYR A 200 16.99 -27.40 3.14
CA TYR A 200 15.61 -26.89 3.05
C TYR A 200 14.81 -27.22 4.30
N MET A 201 13.96 -26.31 4.69
CA MET A 201 12.90 -26.51 5.67
C MET A 201 11.57 -26.53 4.94
N ILE A 202 10.84 -27.64 5.08
CA ILE A 202 9.50 -27.78 4.52
C ILE A 202 8.50 -27.66 5.66
N VAL A 203 7.74 -26.56 5.65
CA VAL A 203 6.73 -26.26 6.66
C VAL A 203 5.36 -26.68 6.17
N SER A 204 4.61 -27.41 6.97
CA SER A 204 3.20 -27.74 6.74
C SER A 204 2.34 -26.67 7.39
N CYS A 205 1.98 -25.63 6.63
CA CYS A 205 1.19 -24.51 7.13
C CYS A 205 -0.29 -24.87 7.14
N LYS A 206 -0.94 -24.66 8.27
CA LYS A 206 -2.38 -24.78 8.44
C LYS A 206 -3.08 -23.62 7.72
N SER A 207 -4.14 -23.94 6.95
CA SER A 207 -5.01 -22.93 6.34
C SER A 207 -5.95 -22.32 7.40
N GLN A 208 -6.61 -21.22 7.05
CA GLN A 208 -7.64 -20.62 7.91
C GLN A 208 -8.81 -21.59 8.18
N ASP A 209 -9.09 -22.46 7.23
CA ASP A 209 -10.16 -23.46 7.29
C ASP A 209 -9.68 -24.79 7.89
N TYR A 210 -8.44 -24.86 8.38
CA TYR A 210 -7.83 -26.08 8.92
C TYR A 210 -8.71 -26.79 9.99
N PRO A 211 -9.39 -26.07 10.90
CA PRO A 211 -10.26 -26.73 11.88
C PRO A 211 -11.39 -27.54 11.25
N GLU A 212 -11.81 -27.21 10.04
CA GLU A 212 -12.91 -27.87 9.33
C GLU A 212 -12.41 -28.85 8.27
N THR A 213 -11.32 -28.52 7.58
CA THR A 213 -10.80 -29.30 6.44
C THR A 213 -9.66 -30.24 6.81
N GLY A 214 -8.88 -29.90 7.83
CA GLY A 214 -7.61 -30.58 8.15
C GLY A 214 -6.52 -30.35 7.11
N GLU A 215 -6.72 -29.43 6.15
CA GLU A 215 -5.79 -29.22 5.04
C GLU A 215 -4.61 -28.34 5.43
N THR A 216 -3.43 -28.69 4.95
CA THR A 216 -2.20 -27.90 5.08
C THR A 216 -1.60 -27.62 3.72
N THR A 217 -0.92 -26.47 3.61
CA THR A 217 -0.11 -26.13 2.44
C THR A 217 1.37 -26.22 2.78
N ALA A 218 2.20 -26.68 1.86
CA ALA A 218 3.63 -26.77 2.08
C ALA A 218 4.32 -25.48 1.63
N ILE A 219 5.19 -24.96 2.49
CA ILE A 219 6.09 -23.84 2.17
C ILE A 219 7.53 -24.32 2.29
N ALA A 220 8.36 -24.00 1.29
CA ALA A 220 9.77 -24.32 1.28
C ALA A 220 10.61 -23.08 1.62
N LEU A 221 11.52 -23.25 2.57
CA LEU A 221 12.54 -22.27 2.92
C LEU A 221 13.91 -22.88 2.65
N ARG A 222 14.80 -22.16 1.98
CA ARG A 222 16.18 -22.55 1.73
C ARG A 222 17.12 -21.83 2.70
N LYS A 223 18.02 -22.53 3.31
CA LYS A 223 18.99 -21.98 4.24
C LYS A 223 20.03 -21.13 3.49
N LEU A 224 20.28 -19.91 3.98
CA LEU A 224 21.28 -19.02 3.41
C LEU A 224 22.57 -19.00 4.23
N ASP A 225 22.47 -19.07 5.57
CA ASP A 225 23.61 -19.12 6.46
C ASP A 225 23.25 -19.77 7.81
N SER A 226 24.24 -19.89 8.69
CA SER A 226 24.11 -20.44 10.05
C SER A 226 24.60 -19.44 11.10
N VAL A 227 24.45 -18.14 10.85
CA VAL A 227 24.84 -17.08 11.76
C VAL A 227 23.85 -16.97 12.91
N HIS A 228 24.35 -16.90 14.14
CA HIS A 228 23.56 -16.68 15.33
C HIS A 228 23.22 -15.19 15.47
N TYR A 229 22.17 -14.77 14.80
CA TYR A 229 21.68 -13.40 14.87
C TYR A 229 21.00 -13.10 16.22
N THR A 230 21.12 -11.86 16.66
CA THR A 230 20.28 -11.33 17.73
C THR A 230 19.09 -10.57 17.14
N ARG A 231 18.01 -10.43 17.90
CA ARG A 231 16.84 -9.63 17.49
C ARG A 231 17.21 -8.19 17.13
N ASP A 232 18.17 -7.60 17.83
CA ASP A 232 18.63 -6.23 17.56
C ASP A 232 19.35 -6.10 16.20
N GLN A 233 20.15 -7.11 15.83
CA GLN A 233 20.87 -7.13 14.55
C GLN A 233 19.93 -7.27 13.33
N ILE A 234 18.81 -7.98 13.47
CA ILE A 234 17.86 -8.18 12.38
C ILE A 234 16.74 -7.13 12.36
N SER A 235 16.64 -6.32 13.41
CA SER A 235 15.59 -5.32 13.54
C SER A 235 15.87 -4.10 12.67
N LYS A 236 15.00 -3.81 11.71
CA LYS A 236 15.03 -2.57 10.94
C LYS A 236 14.70 -1.39 11.86
N LYS A 237 15.55 -0.37 11.83
CA LYS A 237 15.39 0.87 12.60
C LYS A 237 15.36 2.04 11.63
N ASP A 238 14.43 2.96 11.86
CA ASP A 238 14.36 4.22 11.13
C ASP A 238 15.10 5.31 11.91
N ASP A 239 15.45 6.39 11.21
CA ASP A 239 15.92 7.61 11.86
C ASP A 239 14.74 8.31 12.56
N ILE A 240 14.74 8.21 13.88
CA ILE A 240 13.77 8.83 14.78
C ILE A 240 14.25 10.16 15.38
N ASN A 241 15.49 10.58 15.11
CA ASN A 241 16.09 11.81 15.62
C ASN A 241 15.81 13.00 14.69
N LYS A 242 14.54 13.18 14.32
CA LYS A 242 14.12 14.28 13.47
C LYS A 242 13.85 15.54 14.31
N PRO A 243 14.38 16.72 13.89
CA PRO A 243 14.05 17.97 14.56
C PRO A 243 12.53 18.23 14.46
N PHE A 244 11.98 18.79 15.52
CA PHE A 244 10.56 19.16 15.50
C PHE A 244 10.32 20.26 14.46
N ARG A 245 9.31 20.05 13.63
CA ARG A 245 8.73 21.01 12.69
C ARG A 245 7.22 20.95 12.84
N ASP A 246 6.60 22.09 13.03
CA ASP A 246 5.16 22.19 13.17
C ASP A 246 4.43 21.88 11.86
N ASP A 247 3.25 21.27 11.99
CA ASP A 247 2.31 21.02 10.91
C ASP A 247 0.88 21.14 11.46
N ARG A 248 0.34 22.35 11.36
CA ARG A 248 -1.00 22.64 11.89
C ARG A 248 -2.11 21.86 11.22
N SER A 249 -1.89 21.35 10.01
CA SER A 249 -2.90 20.59 9.28
C SER A 249 -3.21 19.23 9.93
N VAL A 250 -2.22 18.63 10.62
CA VAL A 250 -2.40 17.32 11.25
C VAL A 250 -2.99 17.42 12.65
N ILE A 251 -2.92 18.60 13.31
CA ILE A 251 -3.38 18.78 14.69
C ILE A 251 -4.85 18.42 14.83
N GLY A 252 -5.16 17.69 15.87
CA GLY A 252 -6.48 17.18 16.21
C GLY A 252 -6.55 15.66 16.19
N LYS A 253 -7.77 15.18 16.33
CA LYS A 253 -8.08 13.77 16.50
C LYS A 253 -8.48 13.14 15.17
N TRP A 254 -7.90 11.97 14.90
CA TRP A 254 -8.12 11.19 13.70
C TRP A 254 -8.53 9.76 14.09
N LYS A 255 -9.59 9.25 13.46
CA LYS A 255 -10.10 7.89 13.68
C LYS A 255 -9.83 7.00 12.48
N ALA A 256 -9.49 5.74 12.71
CA ALA A 256 -9.26 4.78 11.65
C ALA A 256 -10.51 4.61 10.77
N PHE A 257 -10.30 4.71 9.46
CA PHE A 257 -11.32 4.53 8.44
C PHE A 257 -11.10 3.23 7.67
N CYS A 258 -9.87 2.98 7.23
CA CYS A 258 -9.49 1.74 6.57
C CYS A 258 -7.98 1.48 6.67
N TYR A 259 -7.58 0.28 6.26
CA TYR A 259 -6.21 -0.22 6.29
C TYR A 259 -5.86 -0.84 4.94
N PHE A 260 -4.65 -0.53 4.44
CA PHE A 260 -4.17 -1.00 3.13
C PHE A 260 -2.80 -1.64 3.22
N MET A 261 -2.59 -2.65 2.36
CA MET A 261 -1.27 -3.17 2.07
C MET A 261 -0.58 -2.37 0.93
N PRO A 262 0.76 -2.34 0.87
CA PRO A 262 1.51 -1.59 -0.16
C PRO A 262 1.11 -1.91 -1.60
N SER A 263 0.77 -3.17 -1.88
CA SER A 263 0.32 -3.63 -3.20
C SER A 263 -0.99 -2.99 -3.67
N GLU A 264 -1.85 -2.60 -2.73
CA GLU A 264 -3.14 -1.99 -3.03
C GLU A 264 -3.01 -0.49 -3.29
N LEU A 265 -2.12 0.20 -2.59
CA LEU A 265 -1.84 1.62 -2.80
C LEU A 265 -1.13 1.91 -4.13
N LYS A 266 -0.32 0.99 -4.63
CA LYS A 266 0.36 1.12 -5.93
C LYS A 266 -0.60 0.96 -7.11
N ARG A 267 -1.79 0.41 -6.91
CA ARG A 267 -2.75 0.09 -7.96
C ARG A 267 -3.79 1.17 -8.24
N GLN A 268 -3.97 2.12 -7.32
CA GLN A 268 -5.04 3.10 -7.45
C GLN A 268 -4.60 4.49 -6.99
N ASP A 269 -4.98 5.52 -7.74
CA ASP A 269 -5.18 6.82 -7.13
C ASP A 269 -6.16 6.57 -5.98
N PHE A 270 -5.75 6.86 -4.76
CA PHE A 270 -6.52 6.60 -3.54
C PHE A 270 -7.96 7.10 -3.70
N ILE A 271 -8.90 6.18 -3.71
CA ILE A 271 -10.33 6.48 -3.66
C ILE A 271 -10.79 6.13 -2.26
N PRO A 272 -11.29 7.09 -1.47
CA PRO A 272 -11.88 6.78 -0.18
C PRO A 272 -13.12 5.92 -0.42
N PHE A 273 -13.09 4.68 0.04
CA PHE A 273 -14.23 3.78 -0.06
C PHE A 273 -15.18 4.07 1.08
N GLU A 274 -16.45 4.32 0.79
CA GLU A 274 -17.52 4.30 1.80
C GLU A 274 -17.65 2.90 2.41
N ASN A 275 -17.26 1.87 1.62
CA ASN A 275 -17.12 0.50 2.08
C ASN A 275 -15.79 -0.05 1.55
N PRO A 276 -14.82 -0.39 2.42
CA PRO A 276 -13.57 -0.98 1.99
C PRO A 276 -13.81 -2.30 1.22
N PRO A 277 -12.99 -2.61 0.19
CA PRO A 277 -13.15 -3.84 -0.57
C PRO A 277 -13.09 -5.06 0.38
N LYS A 278 -14.02 -5.99 0.19
CA LYS A 278 -13.97 -7.29 0.88
C LYS A 278 -12.69 -8.00 0.43
N GLY A 279 -11.79 -8.27 1.37
CA GLY A 279 -10.48 -8.89 1.07
C GLY A 279 -9.27 -8.14 1.62
N SER A 280 -9.41 -6.85 1.98
CA SER A 280 -8.45 -6.20 2.86
C SER A 280 -8.64 -6.73 4.29
N TYR A 281 -7.59 -6.75 5.10
CA TYR A 281 -7.60 -7.16 6.51
C TYR A 281 -8.57 -6.36 7.43
N ASN A 282 -9.46 -5.59 6.87
CA ASN A 282 -10.57 -4.88 7.51
C ASN A 282 -11.69 -5.79 8.04
N TYR A 283 -11.48 -7.11 8.06
CA TYR A 283 -12.45 -8.05 8.65
C TYR A 283 -12.49 -8.07 10.17
N LEU A 284 -11.54 -7.45 10.82
CA LEU A 284 -11.71 -7.16 12.22
C LEU A 284 -12.78 -6.08 12.32
N SER A 285 -13.88 -6.38 12.99
CA SER A 285 -14.96 -5.43 13.27
C SER A 285 -14.46 -4.14 13.95
N GLU A 286 -13.22 -4.14 14.43
CA GLU A 286 -12.51 -3.01 14.98
C GLU A 286 -11.04 -3.02 14.52
N PRO A 287 -10.52 -1.88 13.99
CA PRO A 287 -9.12 -1.76 13.63
C PRO A 287 -8.24 -1.81 14.90
N TYR A 288 -7.08 -2.47 14.81
CA TYR A 288 -6.13 -2.50 15.92
C TYR A 288 -5.64 -1.10 16.29
N PHE A 289 -5.26 -0.28 15.31
CA PHE A 289 -4.94 1.12 15.50
C PHE A 289 -6.21 1.94 15.30
N LYS A 290 -6.87 2.32 16.40
CA LYS A 290 -8.22 2.91 16.40
C LYS A 290 -8.21 4.41 16.17
N GLU A 291 -7.31 5.13 16.85
CA GLU A 291 -7.24 6.59 16.75
C GLU A 291 -5.83 7.12 17.05
N ILE A 292 -5.57 8.31 16.52
CA ILE A 292 -4.40 9.11 16.85
C ILE A 292 -4.82 10.57 17.00
N GLU A 293 -4.25 11.25 17.98
CA GLU A 293 -4.45 12.67 18.21
C GLU A 293 -3.10 13.38 18.29
N PHE A 294 -2.95 14.41 17.47
CA PHE A 294 -1.75 15.21 17.39
C PHE A 294 -1.98 16.52 18.13
N PHE A 295 -1.10 16.85 19.05
CA PHE A 295 -1.13 18.08 19.84
C PHE A 295 0.02 19.01 19.44
N GLU A 296 -0.15 20.31 19.69
CA GLU A 296 0.93 21.28 19.53
C GLU A 296 2.18 20.85 20.32
N GLY A 297 3.36 21.22 19.82
CA GLY A 297 4.63 20.89 20.47
C GLY A 297 5.11 19.46 20.30
N GLY A 298 4.51 18.68 19.39
CA GLY A 298 5.02 17.35 19.02
C GLY A 298 4.51 16.19 19.85
N HIS A 299 3.50 16.39 20.68
CA HIS A 299 2.88 15.33 21.49
C HIS A 299 1.85 14.56 20.69
N VAL A 300 1.71 13.27 21.01
CA VAL A 300 0.74 12.37 20.39
C VAL A 300 0.05 11.52 21.47
N ARG A 301 -1.26 11.35 21.30
CA ARG A 301 -2.05 10.31 21.93
C ARG A 301 -2.43 9.29 20.86
N ALA A 302 -2.27 8.00 21.13
CA ALA A 302 -2.63 6.92 20.20
C ALA A 302 -3.37 5.80 20.94
N VAL A 303 -4.33 5.16 20.24
CA VAL A 303 -5.14 4.08 20.79
C VAL A 303 -4.95 2.83 19.93
N TYR A 304 -4.45 1.76 20.56
CA TYR A 304 -4.26 0.44 19.97
C TYR A 304 -5.10 -0.60 20.73
N GLY A 305 -6.01 -1.27 20.03
CA GLY A 305 -6.88 -2.20 20.71
C GLY A 305 -7.57 -1.53 21.89
N ASP A 306 -7.25 -1.97 23.11
CA ASP A 306 -7.74 -1.40 24.37
C ASP A 306 -6.70 -0.54 25.11
N GLU A 307 -5.51 -0.39 24.54
CA GLU A 307 -4.41 0.37 25.12
C GLU A 307 -4.40 1.80 24.64
N VAL A 308 -4.30 2.75 25.58
CA VAL A 308 -4.12 4.19 25.31
C VAL A 308 -2.70 4.57 25.67
N ILE A 309 -1.97 5.14 24.70
CA ILE A 309 -0.62 5.63 24.89
C ILE A 309 -0.64 7.15 24.80
N GLU A 310 -0.26 7.81 25.88
CA GLU A 310 -0.23 9.26 26.00
C GLU A 310 0.88 9.72 26.94
N GLY A 311 1.55 10.80 26.60
CA GLY A 311 2.46 11.51 27.49
C GLY A 311 3.72 10.78 27.95
N ASP A 312 4.03 9.61 27.39
CA ASP A 312 5.14 8.75 27.79
C ASP A 312 6.51 9.19 27.18
N GLY A 313 6.50 10.20 26.32
CA GLY A 313 7.69 10.66 25.56
C GLY A 313 8.19 9.66 24.51
N LYS A 314 7.57 8.48 24.41
CA LYS A 314 7.92 7.44 23.45
C LYS A 314 7.23 7.63 22.10
N HIS A 315 6.15 8.39 22.08
CA HIS A 315 5.40 8.78 20.91
C HIS A 315 5.47 10.29 20.73
N THR A 316 6.05 10.73 19.62
CA THR A 316 6.14 12.15 19.26
C THR A 316 5.87 12.32 17.77
N TRP A 317 5.67 13.55 17.32
CA TRP A 317 5.51 13.83 15.90
C TRP A 317 6.32 15.04 15.47
N THR A 318 6.61 15.10 14.20
CA THR A 318 7.13 16.26 13.48
C THR A 318 6.52 16.25 12.09
N LYS A 319 6.50 17.37 11.40
CA LYS A 319 5.91 17.50 10.07
C LYS A 319 6.25 16.32 9.15
N GLY A 320 5.22 15.62 8.70
CA GLY A 320 5.29 14.45 7.83
C GLY A 320 5.62 13.13 8.53
N PHE A 321 5.85 13.10 9.86
CA PHE A 321 6.22 11.87 10.56
C PHE A 321 5.59 11.75 11.95
N TRP A 322 5.07 10.57 12.25
CA TRP A 322 4.83 10.08 13.59
C TRP A 322 6.00 9.21 14.04
N LEU A 323 6.64 9.57 15.14
CA LEU A 323 7.87 8.96 15.65
C LEU A 323 7.54 8.07 16.85
N ARG A 324 7.79 6.77 16.72
CA ARG A 324 7.63 5.78 17.79
C ARG A 324 9.00 5.37 18.31
N LYS A 325 9.46 6.06 19.36
CA LYS A 325 10.81 5.91 19.91
C LYS A 325 11.06 4.53 20.53
N TRP A 326 10.03 3.94 21.14
CA TRP A 326 10.11 2.65 21.80
C TRP A 326 10.51 1.50 20.86
N ASN A 327 10.21 1.62 19.58
CA ASN A 327 10.54 0.61 18.58
C ASN A 327 11.36 1.15 17.40
N SER A 328 11.85 2.39 17.52
CA SER A 328 12.68 3.05 16.50
C SER A 328 12.04 3.07 15.11
N THR A 329 10.76 3.42 15.03
CA THR A 329 10.06 3.60 13.75
C THR A 329 9.59 5.03 13.55
N ALA A 330 9.82 5.56 12.34
CA ALA A 330 9.30 6.84 11.86
C ALA A 330 8.23 6.56 10.79
N CYS A 331 6.98 6.67 11.16
CA CYS A 331 5.84 6.43 10.28
C CYS A 331 5.52 7.72 9.52
N ALA A 332 5.75 7.72 8.20
CA ALA A 332 5.40 8.89 7.39
C ALA A 332 3.88 9.06 7.34
N TYR A 333 3.43 10.31 7.24
CA TYR A 333 2.03 10.62 7.01
C TYR A 333 1.87 11.71 5.96
N GLU A 334 0.72 11.72 5.30
CA GLU A 334 0.27 12.79 4.42
C GLU A 334 -1.23 13.03 4.63
N ILE A 335 -1.69 14.26 4.39
CA ILE A 335 -3.11 14.59 4.37
C ILE A 335 -3.55 14.78 2.94
N LYS A 336 -4.66 14.15 2.56
CA LYS A 336 -5.30 14.28 1.25
C LYS A 336 -6.75 14.68 1.42
N GLU A 337 -7.23 15.53 0.53
CA GLU A 337 -8.63 15.93 0.48
C GLU A 337 -9.35 15.18 -0.65
N PHE A 338 -10.49 14.58 -0.33
CA PHE A 338 -11.39 13.95 -1.28
C PHE A 338 -12.85 14.24 -0.93
N GLY A 339 -13.62 14.69 -1.89
CA GLY A 339 -15.04 14.96 -1.68
C GLY A 339 -15.34 15.98 -0.57
N GLY A 340 -14.42 16.92 -0.33
CA GLY A 340 -14.54 17.92 0.72
C GLY A 340 -14.24 17.39 2.13
N LYS A 341 -13.63 16.21 2.25
CA LYS A 341 -13.16 15.64 3.53
C LYS A 341 -11.65 15.44 3.52
N GLU A 342 -11.02 15.70 4.65
CA GLU A 342 -9.60 15.44 4.86
C GLU A 342 -9.38 14.01 5.36
N TYR A 343 -8.38 13.34 4.78
CA TYR A 343 -7.92 12.01 5.15
C TYR A 343 -6.45 12.05 5.50
N LEU A 344 -6.11 11.50 6.66
CA LEU A 344 -4.73 11.27 7.07
C LEU A 344 -4.32 9.87 6.63
N ILE A 345 -3.35 9.77 5.74
CA ILE A 345 -2.75 8.50 5.33
C ILE A 345 -1.45 8.36 6.10
N ILE A 346 -1.35 7.34 6.94
CA ILE A 346 -0.22 7.16 7.84
C ILE A 346 0.38 5.75 7.68
N GLU A 347 1.70 5.68 7.54
CA GLU A 347 2.42 4.40 7.52
C GLU A 347 2.22 3.63 8.82
N TRP A 348 1.99 2.32 8.67
CA TRP A 348 1.95 1.39 9.77
C TRP A 348 3.12 0.41 9.67
N LYS A 349 4.11 0.62 10.50
CA LYS A 349 5.33 -0.19 10.57
C LYS A 349 5.21 -1.22 11.70
N SER A 350 4.63 -2.36 11.35
CA SER A 350 4.43 -3.50 12.26
C SER A 350 5.72 -4.30 12.50
N GLY A 351 5.61 -5.41 13.20
CA GLY A 351 6.69 -6.38 13.34
C GLY A 351 7.20 -6.91 12.01
N ASP A 352 6.35 -7.03 11.01
CA ASP A 352 6.67 -7.49 9.66
C ASP A 352 7.63 -6.54 8.95
N TYR A 353 7.43 -5.23 9.08
CA TYR A 353 8.36 -4.22 8.62
C TYR A 353 9.71 -4.32 9.33
N ARG A 354 9.66 -4.46 10.66
CA ARG A 354 10.88 -4.42 11.49
C ARG A 354 11.75 -5.66 11.36
N PHE A 355 11.16 -6.84 11.28
CA PHE A 355 11.85 -8.12 11.36
C PHE A 355 11.78 -8.94 10.07
N GLY A 356 10.79 -8.70 9.23
CA GLY A 356 10.57 -9.44 7.98
C GLY A 356 11.02 -8.71 6.72
N GLY A 357 11.44 -7.45 6.81
CA GLY A 357 11.84 -6.65 5.67
C GLY A 357 10.69 -6.27 4.73
N ARG A 358 9.44 -6.41 5.19
CA ARG A 358 8.26 -6.02 4.46
C ARG A 358 8.17 -4.49 4.31
N GLU A 359 7.52 -4.02 3.26
CA GLU A 359 7.14 -2.61 3.13
C GLU A 359 6.10 -2.24 4.20
N SER A 360 5.99 -0.95 4.53
CA SER A 360 4.97 -0.46 5.48
C SER A 360 3.57 -0.70 4.95
N ASP A 361 2.66 -1.05 5.82
CA ASP A 361 1.23 -0.93 5.56
C ASP A 361 0.76 0.51 5.81
N TYR A 362 -0.52 0.79 5.59
CA TYR A 362 -1.06 2.14 5.75
C TYR A 362 -2.42 2.11 6.42
N TYR A 363 -2.61 3.01 7.38
CA TYR A 363 -3.94 3.38 7.85
C TYR A 363 -4.39 4.64 7.16
N VAL A 364 -5.65 4.67 6.77
CA VAL A 364 -6.34 5.89 6.37
C VAL A 364 -7.27 6.27 7.50
N MET A 365 -7.16 7.51 7.95
CA MET A 365 -7.91 8.01 9.08
C MET A 365 -8.70 9.25 8.67
N VAL A 366 -9.83 9.47 9.29
CA VAL A 366 -10.69 10.64 9.10
C VAL A 366 -10.63 11.52 10.33
N LYS A 367 -10.70 12.81 10.12
CA LYS A 367 -10.76 13.80 11.22
C LYS A 367 -12.08 13.66 11.97
N ASP A 368 -12.01 13.66 13.30
CA ASP A 368 -13.19 13.54 14.20
C ASP A 368 -13.97 14.85 14.22
#